data_fa8b98f4672f0af478b580c76545bec4
#
_entry.id   fa8b98f4672f0af478b580c76545bec4
#
_cell.length_a   1.000
_cell.length_b   1.000
_cell.length_c   1.000
_cell.angle_alpha   90.00
_cell.angle_beta   90.00
_cell.angle_gamma   90.00
#
_symmetry.space_group_name_H-M   'P 1'
#
loop_
_entity.id
_entity.type
_entity.pdbx_description
1 polymer ?
#
loop_
_entity_poly.entity_id
_entity_poly.type
_entity_poly.pdbx_seq_one_letter_code
_entity_poly.pdbx_strand_id
1 'polypeptide(L)'
;SVDEELPQESLRRKLVDMLYVNNDLAEPGELERGQFRVKGETVDIYLAYEEKILRISYFDDTIDEIQELDIQTLYPIASFDEYQIYPANLFMTSKEQQKCAIRMIEHDLQERIDYYMERGEEDRAKQIEMRVNNDLEWIRETGHCSGIENYSRYFDGREAGQRPYCLLDFFPEDYLLIIDESHQSIPQVKAMWGGDRRRKENLVEYAFRLPAALDNRPLTLNEFEQLTPQTIYVSATPAEYELEKADGVIVEQLIRPTGLLDPPIEVRPKRNFMDDLLEEIHRRIEADERTLVITSTKRQAEEVSRFFNEVNVNANYI
;
A
#
# COMPACT_ATOMS: atom_id res chain seq x y z
N SER A 1 26.56 -12.17 7.12
CA SER A 1 26.78 -13.47 7.77
C SER A 1 27.73 -13.30 8.94
N VAL A 2 27.66 -14.16 9.96
CA VAL A 2 28.65 -14.28 11.04
C VAL A 2 30.01 -14.60 10.40
N ASP A 3 31.12 -14.15 11.01
CA ASP A 3 32.49 -14.22 10.51
C ASP A 3 32.74 -13.45 9.18
N GLU A 4 31.79 -12.66 8.71
CA GLU A 4 31.97 -11.80 7.54
C GLU A 4 32.76 -10.53 7.93
N GLU A 5 33.82 -10.24 7.18
CA GLU A 5 34.56 -8.99 7.29
C GLU A 5 33.78 -7.87 6.62
N LEU A 6 32.96 -7.18 7.40
CA LEU A 6 32.11 -6.06 6.98
C LEU A 6 32.21 -4.93 8.00
N PRO A 7 33.07 -3.93 7.78
CA PRO A 7 33.21 -2.83 8.71
C PRO A 7 31.87 -2.18 9.07
N GLN A 8 31.69 -1.83 10.34
CA GLN A 8 30.46 -1.24 10.87
C GLN A 8 29.99 -0.01 10.07
N GLU A 9 30.94 0.84 9.64
CA GLU A 9 30.64 2.00 8.80
C GLU A 9 30.13 1.60 7.40
N SER A 10 30.56 0.45 6.87
CA SER A 10 30.08 -0.08 5.59
C SER A 10 28.65 -0.60 5.74
N LEU A 11 28.30 -1.28 6.83
CA LEU A 11 26.93 -1.67 7.13
C LEU A 11 26.04 -0.45 7.30
N ARG A 12 26.49 0.57 8.05
CA ARG A 12 25.78 1.84 8.23
C ARG A 12 25.43 2.49 6.89
N ARG A 13 26.39 2.58 5.96
CA ARG A 13 26.13 3.11 4.61
C ARG A 13 25.13 2.27 3.83
N LYS A 14 25.26 0.93 3.87
CA LYS A 14 24.29 0.03 3.22
C LYS A 14 22.89 0.25 3.78
N LEU A 15 22.70 0.36 5.09
CA LEU A 15 21.39 0.61 5.71
C LEU A 15 20.81 1.96 5.27
N VAL A 16 21.60 3.03 5.22
CA VAL A 16 21.16 4.33 4.71
C VAL A 16 20.80 4.24 3.23
N ASP A 17 21.61 3.57 2.41
CA ASP A 17 21.30 3.33 0.99
C ASP A 17 20.02 2.48 0.82
N MET A 18 19.67 1.64 1.80
CA MET A 18 18.44 0.85 1.90
C MET A 18 17.26 1.62 2.55
N LEU A 19 17.41 2.94 2.72
CA LEU A 19 16.42 3.87 3.26
C LEU A 19 16.05 3.65 4.75
N TYR A 20 16.91 2.98 5.52
CA TYR A 20 16.81 2.99 6.98
C TYR A 20 17.29 4.34 7.52
N VAL A 21 16.59 4.82 8.54
CA VAL A 21 16.93 6.11 9.19
C VAL A 21 17.84 5.86 10.38
N ASN A 22 19.00 6.53 10.41
CA ASN A 22 19.90 6.47 11.55
C ASN A 22 19.35 7.29 12.71
N ASN A 23 19.25 6.67 13.90
CA ASN A 23 18.81 7.29 15.13
C ASN A 23 19.69 6.86 16.31
N ASP A 24 20.96 7.30 16.31
CA ASP A 24 21.94 6.96 17.34
C ASP A 24 21.59 7.51 18.72
N LEU A 25 20.64 8.46 18.82
CA LEU A 25 20.19 9.05 20.08
C LEU A 25 19.07 8.24 20.74
N ALA A 26 18.40 7.36 20.00
CA ALA A 26 17.31 6.55 20.54
C ALA A 26 17.86 5.51 21.55
N GLU A 27 17.11 5.31 22.64
CA GLU A 27 17.31 4.12 23.46
C GLU A 27 16.77 2.88 22.72
N PRO A 28 17.19 1.65 23.09
CA PRO A 28 16.81 0.45 22.31
C PRO A 28 15.31 0.27 22.09
N GLY A 29 14.49 0.55 23.11
CA GLY A 29 13.03 0.44 23.05
C GLY A 29 12.31 1.63 22.39
N GLU A 30 13.06 2.65 21.94
CA GLU A 30 12.52 3.86 21.27
C GLU A 30 12.73 3.84 19.76
N LEU A 31 13.41 2.81 19.23
CA LEU A 31 13.54 2.65 17.79
C LEU A 31 12.18 2.39 17.15
N GLU A 32 11.92 3.04 16.04
CA GLU A 32 10.74 2.80 15.20
C GLU A 32 11.10 1.89 14.02
N ARG A 33 10.10 1.28 13.38
CA ARG A 33 10.31 0.45 12.19
C ARG A 33 11.05 1.22 11.09
N GLY A 34 12.05 0.61 10.50
CA GLY A 34 12.90 1.25 9.49
C GLY A 34 13.97 2.17 10.05
N GLN A 35 14.19 2.16 11.37
CA GLN A 35 15.31 2.85 12.01
C GLN A 35 16.40 1.89 12.43
N PHE A 36 17.63 2.41 12.51
CA PHE A 36 18.75 1.72 13.12
C PHE A 36 19.58 2.68 13.98
N ARG A 37 20.33 2.13 14.88
CA ARG A 37 21.32 2.87 15.71
C ARG A 37 22.60 2.12 15.79
N VAL A 38 23.68 2.86 16.05
CA VAL A 38 25.02 2.33 16.29
C VAL A 38 25.44 2.74 17.70
N LYS A 39 25.83 1.75 18.54
CA LYS A 39 26.30 2.01 19.90
C LYS A 39 27.48 1.09 20.24
N GLY A 40 28.69 1.67 20.26
CA GLY A 40 29.90 0.90 20.46
C GLY A 40 30.10 -0.14 19.36
N GLU A 41 30.24 -1.40 19.74
CA GLU A 41 30.46 -2.53 18.84
C GLU A 41 29.16 -3.20 18.40
N THR A 42 27.98 -2.53 18.54
CA THR A 42 26.70 -3.08 18.17
C THR A 42 25.93 -2.17 17.24
N VAL A 43 25.20 -2.79 16.32
CA VAL A 43 24.20 -2.13 15.44
C VAL A 43 22.84 -2.77 15.69
N ASP A 44 21.89 -2.00 16.20
CA ASP A 44 20.51 -2.42 16.39
C ASP A 44 19.67 -1.90 15.23
N ILE A 45 18.91 -2.79 14.56
CA ILE A 45 18.11 -2.49 13.36
C ILE A 45 16.69 -2.93 13.61
N TYR A 46 15.72 -1.98 13.65
CA TYR A 46 14.31 -2.34 13.66
C TYR A 46 13.82 -2.53 12.23
N LEU A 47 13.51 -3.78 11.88
CA LEU A 47 13.12 -4.12 10.51
C LEU A 47 11.85 -3.36 10.09
N ALA A 48 11.84 -2.82 8.88
CA ALA A 48 10.70 -2.05 8.37
C ALA A 48 9.47 -2.92 8.07
N TYR A 49 9.68 -4.19 7.74
CA TYR A 49 8.68 -5.16 7.26
C TYR A 49 8.25 -6.19 8.31
N GLU A 50 8.94 -6.27 9.46
CA GLU A 50 8.63 -7.19 10.56
C GLU A 50 8.72 -6.47 11.91
N GLU A 51 8.03 -7.00 12.92
CA GLU A 51 8.13 -6.53 14.32
C GLU A 51 9.33 -7.19 15.01
N LYS A 52 10.52 -6.91 14.52
CA LYS A 52 11.77 -7.51 15.01
C LYS A 52 12.88 -6.48 15.07
N ILE A 53 13.67 -6.54 16.13
CA ILE A 53 14.94 -5.82 16.24
C ILE A 53 16.06 -6.83 16.07
N LEU A 54 16.92 -6.59 15.08
CA LEU A 54 18.16 -7.34 14.91
C LEU A 54 19.30 -6.58 15.56
N ARG A 55 20.06 -7.27 16.41
CA ARG A 55 21.36 -6.81 16.91
C ARG A 55 22.46 -7.51 16.17
N ILE A 56 23.37 -6.73 15.61
CA ILE A 56 24.60 -7.21 14.99
C ILE A 56 25.74 -6.75 15.89
N SER A 57 26.45 -7.71 16.48
CA SER A 57 27.63 -7.47 17.34
C SER A 57 28.90 -7.64 16.52
N TYR A 58 29.87 -6.78 16.78
CA TYR A 58 31.13 -6.75 16.06
C TYR A 58 32.28 -7.08 16.97
N PHE A 59 33.28 -7.80 16.43
CA PHE A 59 34.62 -7.88 16.96
C PHE A 59 35.55 -7.29 15.91
N ASP A 60 36.09 -6.08 16.19
CA ASP A 60 36.79 -5.26 15.21
C ASP A 60 35.96 -4.98 13.96
N ASP A 61 36.39 -5.34 12.76
CA ASP A 61 35.67 -5.17 11.50
C ASP A 61 34.89 -6.42 11.07
N THR A 62 34.76 -7.42 11.94
CA THR A 62 34.10 -8.70 11.66
C THR A 62 32.80 -8.83 12.43
N ILE A 63 31.76 -9.37 11.80
CA ILE A 63 30.48 -9.68 12.47
C ILE A 63 30.67 -10.91 13.35
N ASP A 64 30.58 -10.73 14.68
CA ASP A 64 30.73 -11.78 15.69
C ASP A 64 29.40 -12.51 15.93
N GLU A 65 28.29 -11.78 16.02
CA GLU A 65 26.99 -12.37 16.31
C GLU A 65 25.84 -11.59 15.67
N ILE A 66 24.78 -12.33 15.26
CA ILE A 66 23.53 -11.77 14.76
C ILE A 66 22.39 -12.32 15.63
N GLN A 67 21.69 -11.45 16.37
CA GLN A 67 20.63 -11.82 17.29
C GLN A 67 19.32 -11.11 16.97
N GLU A 68 18.20 -11.79 17.18
CA GLU A 68 16.87 -11.18 17.28
C GLU A 68 16.61 -10.81 18.74
N LEU A 69 16.16 -9.59 18.97
CA LEU A 69 15.81 -9.10 20.29
C LEU A 69 14.29 -9.01 20.45
N ASP A 70 13.81 -9.36 21.61
CA ASP A 70 12.44 -9.05 22.04
C ASP A 70 12.24 -7.53 22.12
N ILE A 71 11.18 -7.02 21.50
CA ILE A 71 10.94 -5.57 21.34
C ILE A 71 10.70 -4.88 22.70
N GLN A 72 10.13 -5.58 23.66
CA GLN A 72 9.78 -5.01 24.97
C GLN A 72 10.91 -5.11 25.97
N THR A 73 11.55 -6.28 26.02
CA THR A 73 12.59 -6.58 27.03
C THR A 73 13.99 -6.36 26.53
N LEU A 74 14.19 -6.34 25.20
CA LEU A 74 15.47 -6.25 24.50
C LEU A 74 16.46 -7.40 24.82
N TYR A 75 15.94 -8.50 25.37
CA TYR A 75 16.72 -9.71 25.53
C TYR A 75 16.77 -10.52 24.23
N PRO A 76 17.89 -11.18 23.94
CA PRO A 76 18.01 -12.07 22.79
C PRO A 76 17.00 -13.22 22.88
N ILE A 77 16.26 -13.47 21.78
CA ILE A 77 15.30 -14.57 21.66
C ILE A 77 15.73 -15.60 20.62
N ALA A 78 16.57 -15.21 19.65
CA ALA A 78 17.12 -16.10 18.65
C ALA A 78 18.50 -15.59 18.19
N SER A 79 19.36 -16.51 17.71
CA SER A 79 20.64 -16.19 17.05
C SER A 79 20.66 -16.82 15.67
N PHE A 80 21.34 -16.17 14.72
CA PHE A 80 21.41 -16.56 13.33
C PHE A 80 22.86 -16.57 12.83
N ASP A 81 23.21 -17.54 12.00
CA ASP A 81 24.50 -17.56 11.30
C ASP A 81 24.52 -16.56 10.14
N GLU A 82 23.35 -16.36 9.51
CA GLU A 82 23.14 -15.37 8.46
C GLU A 82 21.74 -14.77 8.52
N TYR A 83 21.60 -13.51 8.11
CA TYR A 83 20.31 -12.85 8.03
C TYR A 83 20.24 -11.92 6.83
N GLN A 84 19.14 -11.98 6.07
CA GLN A 84 18.92 -11.12 4.91
C GLN A 84 18.04 -9.93 5.30
N ILE A 85 18.64 -8.73 5.25
CA ILE A 85 17.92 -7.48 5.52
C ILE A 85 17.44 -6.91 4.19
N TYR A 86 16.13 -6.68 4.10
CA TYR A 86 15.51 -6.04 2.93
C TYR A 86 15.40 -4.52 3.14
N PRO A 87 15.28 -3.73 2.05
CA PRO A 87 15.11 -2.29 2.13
C PRO A 87 13.91 -1.85 2.97
N ALA A 88 14.04 -0.68 3.60
CA ALA A 88 12.95 -0.10 4.40
C ALA A 88 11.79 0.44 3.54
N ASN A 89 11.99 0.59 2.22
CA ASN A 89 10.95 1.07 1.30
C ASN A 89 11.00 0.28 -0.01
N LEU A 90 9.83 0.04 -0.60
CA LEU A 90 9.68 -0.64 -1.90
C LEU A 90 10.19 0.19 -3.09
N PHE A 91 10.25 1.50 -2.96
CA PHE A 91 10.68 2.42 -4.03
C PHE A 91 12.19 2.68 -4.01
N MET A 92 12.98 1.60 -3.89
CA MET A 92 14.41 1.69 -4.00
C MET A 92 14.89 1.50 -5.44
N THR A 93 15.86 2.33 -5.83
CA THR A 93 16.55 2.20 -7.10
C THR A 93 18.04 2.52 -6.92
N SER A 94 18.90 1.97 -7.78
CA SER A 94 20.33 2.29 -7.73
C SER A 94 20.57 3.77 -8.07
N LYS A 95 21.71 4.34 -7.59
CA LYS A 95 22.07 5.73 -7.91
C LYS A 95 22.23 5.97 -9.41
N GLU A 96 22.66 4.95 -10.16
CA GLU A 96 22.77 4.98 -11.61
C GLU A 96 21.40 5.03 -12.28
N GLN A 97 20.48 4.16 -11.85
CA GLN A 97 19.10 4.16 -12.35
C GLN A 97 18.39 5.46 -12.00
N GLN A 98 18.56 6.00 -10.78
CA GLN A 98 18.02 7.29 -10.37
C GLN A 98 18.51 8.42 -11.30
N LYS A 99 19.81 8.49 -11.59
CA LYS A 99 20.37 9.48 -12.53
C LYS A 99 19.81 9.32 -13.95
N CYS A 100 19.60 8.08 -14.39
CA CYS A 100 18.98 7.82 -15.69
C CYS A 100 17.52 8.29 -15.70
N ALA A 101 16.75 7.93 -14.67
CA ALA A 101 15.36 8.35 -14.51
C ALA A 101 15.21 9.88 -14.51
N ILE A 102 16.06 10.60 -13.77
CA ILE A 102 16.07 12.06 -13.72
C ILE A 102 16.24 12.66 -15.11
N ARG A 103 17.22 12.17 -15.91
CA ARG A 103 17.44 12.65 -17.28
C ARG A 103 16.24 12.40 -18.21
N MET A 104 15.60 11.24 -18.06
CA MET A 104 14.40 10.92 -18.83
C MET A 104 13.23 11.82 -18.44
N ILE A 105 13.05 12.10 -17.14
CA ILE A 105 12.03 13.04 -16.65
C ILE A 105 12.29 14.46 -17.19
N GLU A 106 13.54 14.93 -17.17
CA GLU A 106 13.92 16.24 -17.71
C GLU A 106 13.64 16.34 -19.21
N HIS A 107 13.93 15.27 -19.95
CA HIS A 107 13.63 15.21 -21.39
C HIS A 107 12.12 15.29 -21.66
N ASP A 108 11.32 14.45 -20.99
CA ASP A 108 9.85 14.43 -21.16
C ASP A 108 9.21 15.74 -20.65
N LEU A 109 9.81 16.39 -19.64
CA LEU A 109 9.40 17.71 -19.21
C LEU A 109 9.60 18.75 -20.31
N GLN A 110 10.77 18.76 -20.95
CA GLN A 110 11.04 19.71 -22.03
C GLN A 110 10.09 19.51 -23.21
N GLU A 111 9.87 18.27 -23.63
CA GLU A 111 8.88 17.96 -24.67
C GLU A 111 7.47 18.47 -24.30
N ARG A 112 7.11 18.34 -23.01
CA ARG A 112 5.80 18.78 -22.53
C ARG A 112 5.67 20.29 -22.46
N ILE A 113 6.74 21.00 -22.09
CA ILE A 113 6.81 22.46 -22.13
C ILE A 113 6.64 22.94 -23.57
N ASP A 114 7.41 22.39 -24.52
CA ASP A 114 7.36 22.76 -25.94
C ASP A 114 5.95 22.53 -26.52
N TYR A 115 5.31 21.40 -26.17
CA TYR A 115 3.93 21.10 -26.55
C TYR A 115 2.92 22.18 -26.07
N TYR A 116 3.04 22.70 -24.85
CA TYR A 116 2.17 23.78 -24.37
C TYR A 116 2.51 25.12 -25.01
N MET A 117 3.79 25.42 -25.23
CA MET A 117 4.24 26.67 -25.86
C MET A 117 3.76 26.76 -27.29
N GLU A 118 3.85 25.70 -28.08
CA GLU A 118 3.34 25.64 -29.47
C GLU A 118 1.82 25.90 -29.56
N ARG A 119 1.09 25.58 -28.49
CA ARG A 119 -0.38 25.80 -28.36
C ARG A 119 -0.73 27.17 -27.78
N GLY A 120 0.25 27.95 -27.38
CA GLY A 120 0.04 29.24 -26.72
C GLY A 120 -0.46 29.12 -25.28
N GLU A 121 -0.24 27.96 -24.63
CA GLU A 121 -0.70 27.65 -23.28
C GLU A 121 0.44 27.89 -22.26
N GLU A 122 1.00 29.10 -22.24
CA GLU A 122 2.18 29.47 -21.42
C GLU A 122 1.99 29.21 -19.92
N ASP A 123 0.79 29.43 -19.36
CA ASP A 123 0.52 29.20 -17.95
C ASP A 123 0.64 27.70 -17.59
N ARG A 124 0.20 26.81 -18.48
CA ARG A 124 0.35 25.37 -18.31
C ARG A 124 1.80 24.93 -18.45
N ALA A 125 2.57 25.53 -19.36
CA ALA A 125 4.01 25.29 -19.50
C ALA A 125 4.74 25.63 -18.19
N LYS A 126 4.50 26.81 -17.62
CA LYS A 126 5.09 27.25 -16.34
C LYS A 126 4.65 26.36 -15.17
N GLN A 127 3.38 25.95 -15.14
CA GLN A 127 2.84 25.11 -14.07
C GLN A 127 3.52 23.74 -14.03
N ILE A 128 3.64 23.05 -15.18
CA ILE A 128 4.29 21.73 -15.24
C ILE A 128 5.78 21.83 -14.95
N GLU A 129 6.45 22.86 -15.48
CA GLU A 129 7.86 23.13 -15.23
C GLU A 129 8.15 23.31 -13.75
N MET A 130 7.42 24.18 -13.07
CA MET A 130 7.58 24.42 -11.63
C MET A 130 7.32 23.17 -10.82
N ARG A 131 6.25 22.42 -11.14
CA ARG A 131 5.88 21.20 -10.43
C ARG A 131 6.94 20.12 -10.55
N VAL A 132 7.38 19.81 -11.77
CA VAL A 132 8.33 18.72 -12.03
C VAL A 132 9.73 19.08 -11.50
N ASN A 133 10.18 20.33 -11.66
CA ASN A 133 11.47 20.77 -11.13
C ASN A 133 11.51 20.65 -9.60
N ASN A 134 10.45 21.02 -8.90
CA ASN A 134 10.36 20.82 -7.45
C ASN A 134 10.40 19.32 -7.07
N ASP A 135 9.68 18.46 -7.81
CA ASP A 135 9.71 17.01 -7.57
C ASP A 135 11.13 16.46 -7.83
N LEU A 136 11.81 16.91 -8.89
CA LEU A 136 13.20 16.52 -9.23
C LEU A 136 14.22 16.97 -8.17
N GLU A 137 14.05 18.14 -7.58
CA GLU A 137 14.89 18.63 -6.49
C GLU A 137 14.81 17.67 -5.30
N TRP A 138 13.60 17.32 -4.86
CA TRP A 138 13.39 16.33 -3.80
C TRP A 138 13.98 14.96 -4.15
N ILE A 139 13.80 14.47 -5.37
CA ILE A 139 14.37 13.19 -5.83
C ILE A 139 15.91 13.22 -5.77
N ARG A 140 16.55 14.34 -6.14
CA ARG A 140 18.02 14.46 -6.11
C ARG A 140 18.55 14.48 -4.67
N GLU A 141 17.87 15.17 -3.76
CA GLU A 141 18.33 15.33 -2.38
C GLU A 141 18.02 14.11 -1.51
N THR A 142 16.81 13.56 -1.61
CA THR A 142 16.31 12.53 -0.70
C THR A 142 16.08 11.17 -1.35
N GLY A 143 16.14 11.08 -2.68
CA GLY A 143 15.76 9.87 -3.44
C GLY A 143 14.25 9.71 -3.61
N HIS A 144 13.43 10.61 -3.07
CA HIS A 144 11.98 10.48 -3.04
C HIS A 144 11.29 11.83 -3.22
N CYS A 145 10.05 11.82 -3.75
CA CYS A 145 9.16 12.98 -3.76
C CYS A 145 7.71 12.56 -3.49
N SER A 146 6.86 13.49 -3.10
CA SER A 146 5.42 13.22 -2.97
C SER A 146 4.80 12.93 -4.33
N GLY A 147 4.25 11.71 -4.49
CA GLY A 147 3.70 11.25 -5.77
C GLY A 147 4.74 10.64 -6.71
N ILE A 148 5.85 10.11 -6.16
CA ILE A 148 6.92 9.45 -6.93
C ILE A 148 6.39 8.32 -7.84
N GLU A 149 5.27 7.70 -7.45
CA GLU A 149 4.59 6.68 -8.26
C GLU A 149 4.21 7.17 -9.66
N ASN A 150 4.02 8.48 -9.86
CA ASN A 150 3.73 9.06 -11.17
C ASN A 150 4.96 9.08 -12.09
N TYR A 151 6.14 8.82 -11.54
CA TYR A 151 7.42 8.71 -12.24
C TYR A 151 7.92 7.26 -12.30
N SER A 152 7.15 6.27 -11.79
CA SER A 152 7.58 4.87 -11.66
C SER A 152 8.14 4.28 -12.94
N ARG A 153 7.57 4.62 -14.12
CA ARG A 153 8.04 4.17 -15.43
C ARG A 153 9.53 4.43 -15.67
N TYR A 154 10.03 5.58 -15.22
CA TYR A 154 11.44 5.95 -15.41
C TYR A 154 12.38 5.19 -14.48
N PHE A 155 11.90 4.86 -13.28
CA PHE A 155 12.70 4.17 -12.26
C PHE A 155 12.78 2.65 -12.50
N ASP A 156 11.72 2.05 -13.03
CA ASP A 156 11.66 0.61 -13.32
C ASP A 156 12.01 0.27 -14.79
N GLY A 157 12.34 1.28 -15.61
CA GLY A 157 12.80 1.10 -16.98
C GLY A 157 11.75 0.61 -17.97
N ARG A 158 10.46 0.79 -17.64
CA ARG A 158 9.35 0.41 -18.54
C ARG A 158 9.22 1.40 -19.71
N GLU A 159 8.77 0.88 -20.85
CA GLU A 159 8.36 1.70 -21.97
C GLU A 159 6.99 2.33 -21.75
N ALA A 160 6.69 3.39 -22.49
CA ALA A 160 5.37 4.05 -22.45
C ALA A 160 4.25 3.07 -22.81
N GLY A 161 3.19 3.04 -21.99
CA GLY A 161 2.05 2.15 -22.15
C GLY A 161 2.19 0.76 -21.53
N GLN A 162 3.40 0.34 -21.13
CA GLN A 162 3.58 -0.91 -20.42
C GLN A 162 2.92 -0.85 -19.04
N ARG A 163 2.27 -1.96 -18.65
CA ARG A 163 1.67 -2.07 -17.31
C ARG A 163 2.74 -2.05 -16.20
N PRO A 164 2.42 -1.51 -15.03
CA PRO A 164 3.32 -1.63 -13.89
C PRO A 164 3.37 -3.07 -13.37
N TYR A 165 4.43 -3.39 -12.65
CA TYR A 165 4.49 -4.61 -11.84
C TYR A 165 3.45 -4.54 -10.73
N CYS A 166 2.85 -5.68 -10.41
CA CYS A 166 1.89 -5.81 -9.32
C CYS A 166 2.21 -7.05 -8.48
N LEU A 167 1.49 -7.26 -7.40
CA LEU A 167 1.70 -8.39 -6.50
C LEU A 167 1.70 -9.74 -7.23
N LEU A 168 0.87 -9.89 -8.27
CA LEU A 168 0.75 -11.14 -9.02
C LEU A 168 2.02 -11.52 -9.79
N ASP A 169 2.87 -10.54 -10.15
CA ASP A 169 4.15 -10.79 -10.83
C ASP A 169 5.19 -11.49 -9.93
N PHE A 170 4.99 -11.51 -8.62
CA PHE A 170 5.90 -12.12 -7.65
C PHE A 170 5.51 -13.55 -7.26
N PHE A 171 4.37 -14.06 -7.75
CA PHE A 171 3.98 -15.44 -7.55
C PHE A 171 4.63 -16.36 -8.59
N PRO A 172 4.81 -17.66 -8.27
CA PRO A 172 5.21 -18.66 -9.26
C PRO A 172 4.22 -18.71 -10.42
N GLU A 173 4.66 -19.19 -11.60
CA GLU A 173 3.79 -19.26 -12.79
C GLU A 173 2.56 -20.18 -12.61
N ASP A 174 2.63 -21.14 -11.71
CA ASP A 174 1.62 -22.19 -11.46
C ASP A 174 0.78 -21.95 -10.19
N TYR A 175 0.70 -20.70 -9.69
CA TYR A 175 -0.09 -20.40 -8.50
C TYR A 175 -1.60 -20.53 -8.72
N LEU A 176 -2.33 -20.84 -7.66
CA LEU A 176 -3.78 -20.84 -7.60
C LEU A 176 -4.31 -19.54 -6.98
N LEU A 177 -5.13 -18.82 -7.73
CA LEU A 177 -5.83 -17.64 -7.22
C LEU A 177 -7.23 -18.03 -6.75
N ILE A 178 -7.58 -17.67 -5.54
CA ILE A 178 -8.95 -17.82 -5.01
C ILE A 178 -9.53 -16.42 -4.83
N ILE A 179 -10.64 -16.14 -5.51
CA ILE A 179 -11.32 -14.84 -5.45
C ILE A 179 -12.61 -14.99 -4.66
N ASP A 180 -12.60 -14.45 -3.44
CA ASP A 180 -13.80 -14.40 -2.62
C ASP A 180 -14.70 -13.24 -3.03
N GLU A 181 -16.03 -13.44 -2.86
CA GLU A 181 -17.07 -12.50 -3.30
C GLU A 181 -16.84 -12.04 -4.76
N SER A 182 -16.54 -12.99 -5.63
CA SER A 182 -16.09 -12.74 -7.01
C SER A 182 -17.07 -11.89 -7.81
N HIS A 183 -18.39 -12.05 -7.56
CA HIS A 183 -19.45 -11.23 -8.17
C HIS A 183 -19.32 -9.72 -7.86
N GLN A 184 -18.59 -9.33 -6.81
CA GLN A 184 -18.25 -7.96 -6.47
C GLN A 184 -16.83 -7.60 -6.91
N SER A 185 -15.87 -8.50 -6.67
CA SER A 185 -14.43 -8.26 -6.90
C SER A 185 -14.12 -8.09 -8.39
N ILE A 186 -14.67 -8.92 -9.26
CA ILE A 186 -14.40 -8.85 -10.70
C ILE A 186 -14.92 -7.55 -11.35
N PRO A 187 -16.17 -7.11 -11.10
CA PRO A 187 -16.61 -5.80 -11.57
C PRO A 187 -15.74 -4.63 -11.09
N GLN A 188 -15.22 -4.69 -9.86
CA GLN A 188 -14.30 -3.68 -9.35
C GLN A 188 -12.97 -3.68 -10.13
N VAL A 189 -12.34 -4.84 -10.33
CA VAL A 189 -11.12 -4.97 -11.14
C VAL A 189 -11.34 -4.39 -12.53
N LYS A 190 -12.47 -4.70 -13.18
CA LYS A 190 -12.84 -4.18 -14.49
C LYS A 190 -13.00 -2.64 -14.51
N ALA A 191 -13.58 -2.07 -13.47
CA ALA A 191 -13.88 -0.63 -13.38
C ALA A 191 -12.67 0.22 -13.02
N MET A 192 -11.69 -0.32 -12.26
CA MET A 192 -10.57 0.43 -11.69
C MET A 192 -9.73 1.13 -12.76
N TRP A 193 -9.41 0.43 -13.86
CA TRP A 193 -8.60 1.00 -14.94
C TRP A 193 -9.24 2.23 -15.56
N GLY A 194 -10.53 2.16 -15.90
CA GLY A 194 -11.25 3.26 -16.56
C GLY A 194 -11.39 4.50 -15.68
N GLY A 195 -11.62 4.30 -14.37
CA GLY A 195 -11.72 5.38 -13.40
C GLY A 195 -10.39 6.09 -13.19
N ASP A 196 -9.30 5.33 -13.00
CA ASP A 196 -7.95 5.87 -12.83
C ASP A 196 -7.47 6.59 -14.10
N ARG A 197 -7.71 5.99 -15.27
CA ARG A 197 -7.35 6.55 -16.56
C ARG A 197 -7.95 7.94 -16.76
N ARG A 198 -9.26 8.09 -16.58
CA ARG A 198 -9.94 9.38 -16.73
C ARG A 198 -9.43 10.43 -15.77
N ARG A 199 -9.19 10.06 -14.51
CA ARG A 199 -8.63 10.97 -13.51
C ARG A 199 -7.24 11.48 -13.92
N LYS A 200 -6.37 10.59 -14.37
CA LYS A 200 -5.00 10.93 -14.76
C LYS A 200 -4.92 11.71 -16.07
N GLU A 201 -5.79 11.40 -17.03
CA GLU A 201 -5.92 12.21 -18.25
C GLU A 201 -6.20 13.67 -17.94
N ASN A 202 -7.12 13.94 -17.01
CA ASN A 202 -7.37 15.31 -16.54
C ASN A 202 -6.12 15.92 -15.88
N LEU A 203 -5.40 15.18 -15.04
CA LEU A 203 -4.19 15.70 -14.39
C LEU A 203 -3.08 16.05 -15.42
N VAL A 204 -2.96 15.27 -16.47
CA VAL A 204 -2.01 15.52 -17.56
C VAL A 204 -2.48 16.68 -18.44
N GLU A 205 -3.77 16.74 -18.78
CA GLU A 205 -4.34 17.80 -19.61
C GLU A 205 -4.21 19.19 -18.96
N TYR A 206 -4.44 19.25 -17.64
CA TYR A 206 -4.34 20.49 -16.86
C TYR A 206 -2.93 20.76 -16.29
N ALA A 207 -1.89 20.13 -16.85
CA ALA A 207 -0.48 20.35 -16.49
C ALA A 207 -0.12 20.09 -15.00
N PHE A 208 -0.82 19.20 -14.32
CA PHE A 208 -0.48 18.77 -12.96
C PHE A 208 0.49 17.59 -12.94
N ARG A 209 0.57 16.81 -14.03
CA ARG A 209 1.44 15.63 -14.15
C ARG A 209 1.96 15.48 -15.57
N LEU A 210 3.15 14.85 -15.70
CA LEU A 210 3.67 14.39 -16.99
C LEU A 210 2.83 13.23 -17.53
N PRO A 211 2.83 12.99 -18.88
CA PRO A 211 2.15 11.85 -19.49
C PRO A 211 2.53 10.49 -18.90
N ALA A 212 3.74 10.33 -18.39
CA ALA A 212 4.22 9.12 -17.71
C ALA A 212 3.35 8.69 -16.52
N ALA A 213 2.62 9.61 -15.88
CA ALA A 213 1.67 9.28 -14.82
C ALA A 213 0.57 8.31 -15.27
N LEU A 214 0.25 8.27 -16.56
CA LEU A 214 -0.71 7.34 -17.16
C LEU A 214 -0.26 5.88 -17.10
N ASP A 215 1.06 5.64 -17.00
CA ASP A 215 1.66 4.32 -16.99
C ASP A 215 1.73 3.69 -15.57
N ASN A 216 1.51 4.48 -14.52
CA ASN A 216 1.23 3.96 -13.18
C ASN A 216 -0.28 3.75 -13.04
N ARG A 217 -0.78 2.59 -13.36
CA ARG A 217 -2.20 2.30 -13.50
C ARG A 217 -2.57 0.91 -13.02
N PRO A 218 -3.84 0.69 -12.63
CA PRO A 218 -4.36 -0.66 -12.43
C PRO A 218 -4.24 -1.51 -13.69
N LEU A 219 -4.26 -2.81 -13.52
CA LEU A 219 -4.38 -3.75 -14.63
C LEU A 219 -5.72 -3.55 -15.37
N THR A 220 -5.70 -3.76 -16.68
CA THR A 220 -6.93 -4.04 -17.41
C THR A 220 -7.43 -5.45 -17.07
N LEU A 221 -8.71 -5.75 -17.32
CA LEU A 221 -9.23 -7.10 -17.08
C LEU A 221 -8.46 -8.17 -17.88
N ASN A 222 -8.08 -7.88 -19.12
CA ASN A 222 -7.32 -8.82 -19.94
C ASN A 222 -5.91 -9.07 -19.37
N GLU A 223 -5.23 -8.04 -18.86
CA GLU A 223 -3.92 -8.20 -18.21
C GLU A 223 -4.06 -9.00 -16.91
N PHE A 224 -5.12 -8.78 -16.14
CA PHE A 224 -5.42 -9.56 -14.95
C PHE A 224 -5.64 -11.04 -15.30
N GLU A 225 -6.45 -11.34 -16.30
CA GLU A 225 -6.70 -12.72 -16.76
C GLU A 225 -5.44 -13.43 -17.26
N GLN A 226 -4.54 -12.69 -17.91
CA GLN A 226 -3.25 -13.26 -18.36
C GLN A 226 -2.30 -13.63 -17.22
N LEU A 227 -2.40 -12.91 -16.10
CA LEU A 227 -1.60 -13.16 -14.90
C LEU A 227 -2.20 -14.23 -13.98
N THR A 228 -3.45 -14.65 -14.19
CA THR A 228 -4.16 -15.57 -13.30
C THR A 228 -4.50 -16.89 -14.01
N PRO A 229 -3.51 -17.78 -14.16
CA PRO A 229 -3.66 -18.99 -14.98
C PRO A 229 -4.68 -19.98 -14.42
N GLN A 230 -4.80 -20.06 -13.09
CA GLN A 230 -5.74 -20.93 -12.39
C GLN A 230 -6.52 -20.13 -11.36
N THR A 231 -7.85 -20.08 -11.49
CA THR A 231 -8.69 -19.28 -10.61
C THR A 231 -9.89 -20.07 -10.11
N ILE A 232 -10.14 -19.99 -8.81
CA ILE A 232 -11.39 -20.43 -8.16
C ILE A 232 -12.20 -19.17 -7.80
N TYR A 233 -13.41 -19.10 -8.31
CA TYR A 233 -14.36 -18.04 -7.96
C TYR A 233 -15.25 -18.51 -6.83
N VAL A 234 -15.29 -17.77 -5.72
CA VAL A 234 -16.16 -18.05 -4.57
C VAL A 234 -17.20 -16.96 -4.47
N SER A 235 -18.48 -17.35 -4.42
CA SER A 235 -19.58 -16.39 -4.32
C SER A 235 -20.86 -17.06 -3.84
N ALA A 236 -21.63 -16.35 -3.03
CA ALA A 236 -23.00 -16.76 -2.68
C ALA A 236 -23.97 -16.55 -3.86
N THR A 237 -23.68 -15.60 -4.74
CA THR A 237 -24.50 -15.19 -5.89
C THR A 237 -23.62 -14.96 -7.12
N PRO A 238 -23.07 -16.04 -7.73
CA PRO A 238 -22.18 -15.90 -8.88
C PRO A 238 -22.88 -15.18 -10.04
N ALA A 239 -22.11 -14.35 -10.75
CA ALA A 239 -22.58 -13.57 -11.88
C ALA A 239 -22.23 -14.27 -13.21
N GLU A 240 -22.66 -13.69 -14.33
CA GLU A 240 -22.47 -14.25 -15.68
C GLU A 240 -20.99 -14.51 -16.02
N TYR A 241 -20.08 -13.59 -15.59
CA TYR A 241 -18.66 -13.72 -15.85
C TYR A 241 -18.05 -14.99 -15.24
N GLU A 242 -18.33 -15.29 -13.97
CA GLU A 242 -17.81 -16.50 -13.30
C GLU A 242 -18.37 -17.78 -13.92
N LEU A 243 -19.67 -17.75 -14.27
CA LEU A 243 -20.34 -18.89 -14.90
C LEU A 243 -19.75 -19.20 -16.29
N GLU A 244 -19.46 -18.16 -17.08
CA GLU A 244 -18.80 -18.31 -18.38
C GLU A 244 -17.37 -18.83 -18.23
N LYS A 245 -16.58 -18.28 -17.30
CA LYS A 245 -15.18 -18.70 -17.06
C LYS A 245 -15.07 -20.12 -16.51
N ALA A 246 -16.05 -20.56 -15.72
CA ALA A 246 -16.11 -21.91 -15.16
C ALA A 246 -16.73 -22.93 -16.13
N ASP A 247 -17.09 -22.54 -17.35
CA ASP A 247 -17.78 -23.39 -18.35
C ASP A 247 -19.01 -24.10 -17.75
N GLY A 248 -19.74 -23.40 -16.87
CA GLY A 248 -20.91 -23.91 -16.16
C GLY A 248 -20.62 -24.92 -15.04
N VAL A 249 -19.35 -25.20 -14.72
CA VAL A 249 -19.00 -26.11 -13.62
C VAL A 249 -19.14 -25.35 -12.29
N ILE A 250 -20.09 -25.79 -11.45
CA ILE A 250 -20.38 -25.20 -10.15
C ILE A 250 -20.29 -26.27 -9.07
N VAL A 251 -19.61 -25.93 -7.97
CA VAL A 251 -19.59 -26.73 -6.75
C VAL A 251 -20.42 -26.00 -5.69
N GLU A 252 -21.53 -26.59 -5.28
CA GLU A 252 -22.44 -25.98 -4.32
C GLU A 252 -22.10 -26.40 -2.88
N GLN A 253 -22.01 -25.44 -1.97
CA GLN A 253 -21.93 -25.64 -0.53
C GLN A 253 -23.22 -25.09 0.15
N LEU A 254 -24.20 -25.94 0.30
CA LEU A 254 -25.53 -25.56 0.81
C LEU A 254 -25.69 -25.74 2.31
N ILE A 255 -24.76 -26.44 2.97
CA ILE A 255 -24.85 -26.75 4.39
C ILE A 255 -24.10 -25.71 5.22
N ARG A 256 -24.83 -25.03 6.13
CA ARG A 256 -24.26 -24.17 7.15
C ARG A 256 -24.17 -24.95 8.47
N PRO A 257 -23.01 -25.50 8.85
CA PRO A 257 -22.91 -26.42 10.01
C PRO A 257 -22.97 -25.71 11.37
N THR A 258 -23.05 -24.37 11.39
CA THR A 258 -23.00 -23.57 12.63
C THR A 258 -24.23 -23.73 13.52
N GLY A 259 -25.35 -24.23 13.03
CA GLY A 259 -26.62 -24.30 13.76
C GLY A 259 -27.24 -22.94 14.10
N LEU A 260 -26.62 -21.84 13.68
CA LEU A 260 -27.13 -20.48 13.89
C LEU A 260 -28.19 -20.17 12.84
N LEU A 261 -29.34 -19.74 13.30
CA LEU A 261 -30.40 -19.23 12.42
C LEU A 261 -30.04 -17.85 11.90
N ASP A 262 -30.57 -17.50 10.74
CA ASP A 262 -30.50 -16.13 10.26
C ASP A 262 -31.25 -15.20 11.22
N PRO A 263 -30.75 -13.97 11.45
CA PRO A 263 -31.40 -13.03 12.36
C PRO A 263 -32.78 -12.64 11.81
N PRO A 264 -33.79 -12.46 12.70
CA PRO A 264 -35.08 -11.95 12.27
C PRO A 264 -34.93 -10.54 11.70
N ILE A 265 -35.60 -10.28 10.56
CA ILE A 265 -35.56 -8.99 9.88
C ILE A 265 -36.86 -8.25 10.18
N GLU A 266 -36.75 -7.03 10.67
CA GLU A 266 -37.84 -6.09 10.84
C GLU A 266 -37.66 -4.89 9.93
N VAL A 267 -38.67 -4.55 9.13
CA VAL A 267 -38.66 -3.38 8.27
C VAL A 267 -39.48 -2.27 8.89
N ARG A 268 -38.84 -1.14 9.17
CA ARG A 268 -39.46 0.03 9.80
C ARG A 268 -39.54 1.23 8.84
N PRO A 269 -40.54 2.12 9.02
CA PRO A 269 -40.64 3.33 8.21
C PRO A 269 -39.47 4.26 8.43
N LYS A 270 -39.00 4.92 7.34
CA LYS A 270 -37.90 5.90 7.42
C LYS A 270 -38.27 7.20 8.18
N ARG A 271 -39.55 7.44 8.42
CA ARG A 271 -40.03 8.64 9.12
C ARG A 271 -39.66 8.57 10.60
N ASN A 272 -38.96 9.59 11.15
CA ASN A 272 -38.45 9.68 12.52
C ASN A 272 -37.51 8.51 12.88
N PHE A 273 -36.74 8.00 11.90
CA PHE A 273 -35.92 6.80 12.12
C PHE A 273 -34.80 7.01 13.17
N MET A 274 -34.36 8.25 13.39
CA MET A 274 -33.31 8.50 14.41
C MET A 274 -33.83 8.32 15.83
N ASP A 275 -35.06 8.74 16.11
CA ASP A 275 -35.69 8.57 17.43
C ASP A 275 -36.00 7.08 17.69
N ASP A 276 -36.52 6.39 16.67
CA ASP A 276 -36.79 4.95 16.73
C ASP A 276 -35.50 4.13 16.90
N LEU A 277 -34.43 4.51 16.17
CA LEU A 277 -33.12 3.87 16.31
C LEU A 277 -32.53 4.10 17.71
N LEU A 278 -32.65 5.31 18.25
CA LEU A 278 -32.15 5.63 19.60
C LEU A 278 -32.90 4.84 20.68
N GLU A 279 -34.22 4.68 20.56
CA GLU A 279 -35.03 3.87 21.46
C GLU A 279 -34.57 2.39 21.41
N GLU A 280 -34.32 1.85 20.23
CA GLU A 280 -33.87 0.47 20.07
C GLU A 280 -32.44 0.29 20.66
N ILE A 281 -31.56 1.25 20.45
CA ILE A 281 -30.20 1.23 21.03
C ILE A 281 -30.27 1.21 22.56
N HIS A 282 -31.13 2.05 23.17
CA HIS A 282 -31.29 2.04 24.63
C HIS A 282 -31.78 0.70 25.15
N ARG A 283 -32.72 0.05 24.48
CA ARG A 283 -33.18 -1.32 24.87
C ARG A 283 -32.04 -2.33 24.79
N ARG A 284 -31.13 -2.23 23.80
CA ARG A 284 -29.99 -3.11 23.67
C ARG A 284 -28.94 -2.83 24.76
N ILE A 285 -28.72 -1.57 25.10
CA ILE A 285 -27.82 -1.17 26.20
C ILE A 285 -28.34 -1.73 27.53
N GLU A 286 -29.65 -1.63 27.82
CA GLU A 286 -30.26 -2.21 29.03
C GLU A 286 -30.12 -3.74 29.10
N ALA A 287 -30.04 -4.40 27.93
CA ALA A 287 -29.79 -5.86 27.83
C ALA A 287 -28.29 -6.22 27.83
N ASP A 288 -27.37 -5.24 28.00
CA ASP A 288 -25.91 -5.42 27.89
C ASP A 288 -25.47 -5.91 26.47
N GLU A 289 -26.19 -5.49 25.46
CA GLU A 289 -25.94 -5.83 24.06
C GLU A 289 -25.29 -4.66 23.30
N ARG A 290 -24.68 -4.96 22.14
CA ARG A 290 -24.09 -3.96 21.24
C ARG A 290 -24.89 -3.85 19.97
N THR A 291 -24.89 -2.63 19.38
CA THR A 291 -25.61 -2.33 18.15
C THR A 291 -24.62 -1.91 17.05
N LEU A 292 -24.73 -2.52 15.87
CA LEU A 292 -24.03 -2.07 14.68
C LEU A 292 -25.00 -1.28 13.79
N VAL A 293 -24.66 -0.02 13.49
CA VAL A 293 -25.45 0.86 12.62
C VAL A 293 -24.72 1.02 11.29
N ILE A 294 -25.35 0.60 10.18
CA ILE A 294 -24.78 0.72 8.85
C ILE A 294 -25.40 1.93 8.14
N THR A 295 -24.55 2.79 7.58
CA THR A 295 -24.98 3.97 6.83
C THR A 295 -24.52 3.89 5.38
N SER A 296 -25.12 4.71 4.50
CA SER A 296 -24.79 4.71 3.06
C SER A 296 -23.45 5.40 2.73
N THR A 297 -22.94 6.26 3.61
CA THR A 297 -21.69 7.03 3.38
C THR A 297 -20.90 7.19 4.67
N LYS A 298 -19.56 7.33 4.54
CA LYS A 298 -18.66 7.62 5.67
C LYS A 298 -19.09 8.89 6.43
N ARG A 299 -19.46 9.93 5.71
CA ARG A 299 -19.93 11.20 6.31
C ARG A 299 -21.17 11.00 7.18
N GLN A 300 -22.14 10.18 6.72
CA GLN A 300 -23.30 9.82 7.54
C GLN A 300 -22.91 9.01 8.78
N ALA A 301 -21.92 8.12 8.69
CA ALA A 301 -21.42 7.39 9.85
C ALA A 301 -20.83 8.35 10.90
N GLU A 302 -20.02 9.32 10.47
CA GLU A 302 -19.47 10.37 11.34
C GLU A 302 -20.58 11.22 12.00
N GLU A 303 -21.57 11.67 11.22
CA GLU A 303 -22.69 12.51 11.71
C GLU A 303 -23.53 11.73 12.72
N VAL A 304 -23.86 10.45 12.44
CA VAL A 304 -24.62 9.57 13.34
C VAL A 304 -23.85 9.27 14.62
N SER A 305 -22.56 8.95 14.53
CA SER A 305 -21.71 8.72 15.71
C SER A 305 -21.63 9.98 16.60
N ARG A 306 -21.50 11.17 16.01
CA ARG A 306 -21.49 12.44 16.74
C ARG A 306 -22.81 12.66 17.46
N PHE A 307 -23.93 12.49 16.77
CA PHE A 307 -25.27 12.63 17.36
C PHE A 307 -25.46 11.70 18.57
N PHE A 308 -25.06 10.42 18.47
CA PHE A 308 -25.19 9.50 19.58
C PHE A 308 -24.33 9.89 20.79
N ASN A 309 -23.11 10.38 20.57
CA ASN A 309 -22.27 10.88 21.66
C ASN A 309 -22.86 12.15 22.33
N GLU A 310 -23.51 13.04 21.56
CA GLU A 310 -24.21 14.22 22.11
C GLU A 310 -25.39 13.84 23.01
N VAL A 311 -26.04 12.70 22.76
CA VAL A 311 -27.13 12.18 23.59
C VAL A 311 -26.67 11.13 24.61
N ASN A 312 -25.37 11.11 24.94
CA ASN A 312 -24.74 10.21 25.92
C ASN A 312 -24.80 8.71 25.59
N VAL A 313 -24.89 8.37 24.30
CA VAL A 313 -24.68 6.99 23.81
C VAL A 313 -23.25 6.89 23.30
N ASN A 314 -22.42 6.03 23.90
CA ASN A 314 -21.04 5.84 23.49
C ASN A 314 -20.99 5.16 22.10
N ALA A 315 -20.60 5.89 21.06
CA ALA A 315 -20.56 5.43 19.68
C ALA A 315 -19.26 5.83 18.98
N ASN A 316 -18.70 4.89 18.22
CA ASN A 316 -17.58 5.12 17.31
C ASN A 316 -17.98 4.77 15.89
N TYR A 317 -17.29 5.34 14.89
CA TYR A 317 -17.45 4.97 13.48
C TYR A 317 -16.16 4.35 12.92
N ILE A 318 -16.28 3.55 11.87
CA ILE A 318 -15.20 2.86 11.19
C ILE A 318 -15.13 3.33 9.73
#